data_faa6c85bc0614fc486bfc2fd05107348
#
_entry.id   faa6c85bc0614fc486bfc2fd05107348
#
_cell.length_a   1.000
_cell.length_b   1.000
_cell.length_c   1.000
_cell.angle_alpha   90.00
_cell.angle_beta   90.00
_cell.angle_gamma   90.00
#
_symmetry.space_group_name_H-M   'P 1'
#
loop_
_entity.id
_entity.type
_entity.pdbx_description
1 polymer ?
#
loop_
_entity_poly.entity_id
_entity_poly.type
_entity_poly.pdbx_seq_one_letter_code
_entity_poly.pdbx_strand_id
1 'polypeptide(L)'
;MMWFDKQDDRCLFADCREGVMEINHLPAAQGRSAKKVQPDEIHDFRDMPYQNESFHHVVYDPPHVRNISMKSVTGFSYGSLDKETWQDDLRLGFAECFRVLKPHGTLIFKWNEVDIPLREVLTLTPEKPLYGHRSGKKANTHWVAFVKHGG
;
A
#
# COMPACT_ATOMS: atom_id res chain seq x y z
N MET A 1 -3.13 5.08 -12.08
CA MET A 1 -2.53 5.73 -10.92
C MET A 1 -3.67 6.09 -9.98
N MET A 2 -3.53 5.85 -8.70
CA MET A 2 -4.58 6.04 -7.69
C MET A 2 -4.77 7.53 -7.32
N TRP A 3 -3.67 8.25 -7.22
CA TRP A 3 -3.66 9.63 -6.75
C TRP A 3 -3.79 10.62 -7.91
N PHE A 4 -4.68 11.60 -7.77
CA PHE A 4 -4.85 12.69 -8.73
C PHE A 4 -3.68 13.68 -8.66
N ASP A 5 -3.25 14.01 -7.44
CA ASP A 5 -2.11 14.87 -7.16
C ASP A 5 -1.25 14.22 -6.07
N LYS A 6 0.03 14.03 -6.35
CA LYS A 6 1.01 13.52 -5.38
C LYS A 6 1.74 14.62 -4.63
N GLN A 7 1.41 15.87 -4.88
CA GLN A 7 1.94 17.05 -4.19
C GLN A 7 0.85 17.75 -3.36
N ASP A 8 -0.31 17.09 -3.16
CA ASP A 8 -1.40 17.62 -2.34
C ASP A 8 -0.94 17.70 -0.88
N ASP A 9 -0.89 18.90 -0.32
CA ASP A 9 -0.42 19.19 1.03
C ASP A 9 -1.30 18.61 2.15
N ARG A 10 -2.49 18.13 1.81
CA ARG A 10 -3.37 17.39 2.74
C ARG A 10 -2.97 15.94 2.92
N CYS A 11 -2.05 15.43 2.09
CA CYS A 11 -1.62 14.04 2.06
C CYS A 11 -0.13 13.95 2.40
N LEU A 12 0.21 12.94 3.20
CA LEU A 12 1.59 12.54 3.46
C LEU A 12 1.83 11.19 2.79
N PHE A 13 2.76 11.15 1.84
CA PHE A 13 3.11 9.94 1.12
C PHE A 13 4.37 9.32 1.70
N ALA A 14 4.27 8.08 2.16
CA ALA A 14 5.38 7.35 2.73
C ALA A 14 5.65 6.03 1.99
N ASP A 15 6.91 5.67 1.90
CA ASP A 15 7.38 4.41 1.32
C ASP A 15 8.72 4.06 1.96
N CYS A 16 9.06 2.79 2.06
CA CYS A 16 10.40 2.37 2.49
C CYS A 16 11.45 2.48 1.37
N ARG A 17 11.04 2.86 0.17
CA ARG A 17 11.88 2.91 -1.04
C ARG A 17 11.96 4.34 -1.56
N GLU A 18 13.12 4.66 -2.10
CA GLU A 18 13.36 5.88 -2.85
C GLU A 18 14.26 5.59 -4.05
N GLY A 19 14.09 6.30 -5.16
CA GLY A 19 15.00 6.22 -6.27
C GLY A 19 14.35 6.38 -7.64
N VAL A 20 15.19 6.23 -8.67
CA VAL A 20 14.82 6.27 -10.07
C VAL A 20 15.36 5.03 -10.78
N MET A 21 14.52 4.36 -11.54
CA MET A 21 14.92 3.24 -12.39
C MET A 21 14.74 3.63 -13.86
N GLU A 22 15.82 3.61 -14.61
CA GLU A 22 15.83 3.81 -16.07
C GLU A 22 15.19 2.59 -16.76
N ILE A 23 14.31 2.85 -17.73
CA ILE A 23 13.64 1.80 -18.51
C ILE A 23 14.06 1.92 -19.96
N ASN A 24 15.27 1.45 -20.25
CA ASN A 24 15.91 1.63 -21.56
C ASN A 24 15.38 0.71 -22.68
N HIS A 25 14.50 -0.23 -22.37
CA HIS A 25 13.98 -1.23 -23.32
C HIS A 25 12.55 -0.94 -23.82
N LEU A 26 11.93 0.16 -23.36
CA LEU A 26 10.64 0.58 -23.86
C LEU A 26 10.79 1.59 -25.00
N PRO A 27 10.01 1.48 -26.09
CA PRO A 27 10.03 2.47 -27.16
C PRO A 27 9.76 3.87 -26.62
N ALA A 28 10.54 4.85 -27.04
CA ALA A 28 10.42 6.26 -26.65
C ALA A 28 9.02 6.86 -26.91
N ALA A 29 8.25 6.27 -27.84
CA ALA A 29 6.87 6.65 -28.15
C ALA A 29 5.89 6.47 -26.99
N GLN A 30 6.24 5.73 -25.92
CA GLN A 30 5.40 5.58 -24.72
C GLN A 30 5.68 6.60 -23.62
N GLY A 31 6.58 7.56 -23.86
CA GLY A 31 6.76 8.76 -23.03
C GLY A 31 7.26 8.56 -21.58
N ARG A 32 7.70 7.34 -21.22
CA ARG A 32 8.19 7.02 -19.86
C ARG A 32 9.47 6.22 -19.92
N SER A 33 10.61 6.92 -19.97
CA SER A 33 11.95 6.30 -19.94
C SER A 33 12.43 5.92 -18.54
N ALA A 34 11.71 6.32 -17.49
CA ALA A 34 12.09 6.03 -16.10
C ALA A 34 10.88 5.83 -15.19
N LYS A 35 11.06 5.04 -14.13
CA LYS A 35 10.15 4.95 -12.98
C LYS A 35 10.78 5.68 -11.80
N LYS A 36 9.98 6.47 -11.10
CA LYS A 36 10.42 7.24 -9.94
C LYS A 36 9.57 6.88 -8.72
N VAL A 37 10.24 6.57 -7.63
CA VAL A 37 9.65 6.45 -6.28
C VAL A 37 10.24 7.58 -5.46
N GLN A 38 9.41 8.51 -5.04
CA GLN A 38 9.81 9.70 -4.30
C GLN A 38 8.71 10.01 -3.28
N PRO A 39 8.76 9.38 -2.11
CA PRO A 39 7.85 9.68 -1.01
C PRO A 39 8.24 11.00 -0.33
N ASP A 40 7.32 11.55 0.48
CA ASP A 40 7.59 12.67 1.37
C ASP A 40 8.42 12.21 2.56
N GLU A 41 8.16 10.99 3.05
CA GLU A 41 8.90 10.37 4.14
C GLU A 41 9.29 8.92 3.81
N ILE A 42 10.47 8.52 4.29
CA ILE A 42 10.99 7.17 4.11
C ILE A 42 10.88 6.42 5.43
N HIS A 43 9.99 5.45 5.50
CA HIS A 43 9.85 4.55 6.65
C HIS A 43 9.12 3.26 6.27
N ASP A 44 9.17 2.30 7.19
CA ASP A 44 8.52 1.01 7.05
C ASP A 44 7.07 1.09 7.57
N PHE A 45 6.11 0.55 6.82
CA PHE A 45 4.71 0.50 7.23
C PHE A 45 4.46 -0.40 8.45
N ARG A 46 5.43 -1.25 8.81
CA ARG A 46 5.38 -2.15 9.97
C ARG A 46 5.77 -1.46 11.28
N ASP A 47 6.39 -0.28 11.18
CA ASP A 47 6.87 0.53 12.32
C ASP A 47 6.87 2.00 11.91
N MET A 48 5.68 2.62 11.95
CA MET A 48 5.51 3.99 11.51
C MET A 48 5.95 4.99 12.59
N PRO A 49 6.74 6.04 12.25
CA PRO A 49 7.29 6.98 13.20
C PRO A 49 6.27 8.03 13.68
N TYR A 50 5.00 7.67 13.79
CA TYR A 50 3.92 8.55 14.20
C TYR A 50 3.37 8.17 15.57
N GLN A 51 2.87 9.17 16.29
CA GLN A 51 2.15 8.93 17.54
C GLN A 51 0.82 8.21 17.27
N ASN A 52 0.28 7.56 18.29
CA ASN A 52 -1.06 6.98 18.22
C ASN A 52 -2.07 8.08 17.86
N GLU A 53 -3.07 7.72 17.08
CA GLU A 53 -4.21 8.59 16.78
C GLU A 53 -3.83 9.92 16.11
N SER A 54 -2.84 9.88 15.21
CA SER A 54 -2.34 11.05 14.47
C SER A 54 -3.21 11.43 13.28
N PHE A 55 -3.84 10.43 12.61
CA PHE A 55 -4.50 10.61 11.32
C PHE A 55 -6.00 10.34 11.37
N HIS A 56 -6.77 11.13 10.63
CA HIS A 56 -8.21 10.88 10.40
C HIS A 56 -8.46 9.85 9.31
N HIS A 57 -7.53 9.72 8.38
CA HIS A 57 -7.63 8.86 7.21
C HIS A 57 -6.28 8.26 6.87
N VAL A 58 -6.25 6.96 6.61
CA VAL A 58 -5.06 6.22 6.15
C VAL A 58 -5.42 5.46 4.89
N VAL A 59 -4.51 5.45 3.94
CA VAL A 59 -4.57 4.57 2.75
C VAL A 59 -3.42 3.60 2.84
N TYR A 60 -3.74 2.31 2.90
CA TYR A 60 -2.78 1.21 2.96
C TYR A 60 -2.77 0.45 1.64
N ASP A 61 -1.70 0.66 0.86
CA ASP A 61 -1.47 0.00 -0.45
C ASP A 61 -0.11 -0.73 -0.42
N PRO A 62 0.00 -1.81 0.37
CA PRO A 62 1.26 -2.56 0.50
C PRO A 62 1.58 -3.34 -0.77
N PRO A 63 2.82 -3.85 -0.92
CA PRO A 63 3.13 -4.85 -1.93
C PRO A 63 2.15 -6.03 -1.85
N HIS A 64 1.72 -6.53 -2.99
CA HIS A 64 0.71 -7.58 -3.10
C HIS A 64 1.21 -8.85 -3.82
N VAL A 65 2.49 -8.89 -4.16
CA VAL A 65 3.14 -10.02 -4.83
C VAL A 65 4.39 -10.43 -4.06
N ARG A 66 4.60 -11.74 -3.96
CA ARG A 66 5.74 -12.33 -3.23
C ARG A 66 6.93 -12.56 -4.16
N ASN A 67 8.13 -12.42 -3.60
CA ASN A 67 9.40 -12.81 -4.23
C ASN A 67 9.67 -12.21 -5.61
N ILE A 68 9.26 -10.98 -5.84
CA ILE A 68 9.65 -10.24 -7.05
C ILE A 68 10.98 -9.53 -6.80
N SER A 69 11.90 -9.67 -7.76
CA SER A 69 13.17 -8.95 -7.71
C SER A 69 12.95 -7.44 -7.74
N MET A 70 13.54 -6.74 -6.77
CA MET A 70 13.55 -5.28 -6.72
C MET A 70 14.28 -4.63 -7.90
N LYS A 71 15.09 -5.41 -8.64
CA LYS A 71 15.73 -4.99 -9.88
C LYS A 71 14.80 -5.02 -11.09
N SER A 72 13.63 -5.67 -10.97
CA SER A 72 12.60 -5.64 -12.02
C SER A 72 11.79 -4.35 -11.95
N VAL A 73 11.21 -3.92 -13.08
CA VAL A 73 10.32 -2.76 -13.15
C VAL A 73 9.13 -2.90 -12.20
N THR A 74 8.57 -4.10 -12.10
CA THR A 74 7.43 -4.40 -11.21
C THR A 74 7.84 -4.30 -9.75
N GLY A 75 8.92 -4.96 -9.34
CA GLY A 75 9.42 -4.91 -7.97
C GLY A 75 9.81 -3.50 -7.54
N PHE A 76 10.52 -2.77 -8.41
CA PHE A 76 10.86 -1.38 -8.13
C PHE A 76 9.61 -0.49 -7.98
N SER A 77 8.60 -0.68 -8.84
CA SER A 77 7.40 0.17 -8.85
C SER A 77 6.43 -0.12 -7.70
N TYR A 78 6.32 -1.37 -7.27
CA TYR A 78 5.27 -1.82 -6.34
C TYR A 78 5.80 -2.48 -5.06
N GLY A 79 7.09 -2.77 -4.99
CA GLY A 79 7.67 -3.55 -3.91
C GLY A 79 7.39 -5.04 -4.05
N SER A 80 7.85 -5.79 -3.06
CA SER A 80 7.67 -7.24 -2.97
C SER A 80 7.47 -7.66 -1.52
N LEU A 81 6.60 -8.62 -1.29
CA LEU A 81 6.49 -9.30 -0.01
C LEU A 81 7.49 -10.46 0.04
N ASP A 82 8.04 -10.72 1.21
CA ASP A 82 8.83 -11.91 1.47
C ASP A 82 7.92 -13.14 1.62
N LYS A 83 8.32 -14.25 1.03
CA LYS A 83 7.52 -15.49 1.04
C LYS A 83 7.30 -16.05 2.44
N GLU A 84 8.28 -15.90 3.31
CA GLU A 84 8.26 -16.51 4.66
C GLU A 84 7.58 -15.59 5.69
N THR A 85 7.65 -14.26 5.49
CA THR A 85 7.22 -13.28 6.51
C THR A 85 5.98 -12.47 6.13
N TRP A 86 5.46 -12.58 4.92
CA TRP A 86 4.39 -11.70 4.39
C TRP A 86 3.15 -11.60 5.30
N GLN A 87 2.79 -12.68 5.99
CA GLN A 87 1.64 -12.69 6.91
C GLN A 87 1.90 -11.80 8.12
N ASP A 88 3.08 -11.90 8.71
CA ASP A 88 3.47 -11.10 9.86
C ASP A 88 3.68 -9.64 9.43
N ASP A 89 4.26 -9.40 8.26
CA ASP A 89 4.46 -8.07 7.70
C ASP A 89 3.13 -7.35 7.52
N LEU A 90 2.15 -8.00 6.90
CA LEU A 90 0.82 -7.40 6.69
C LEU A 90 0.05 -7.26 8.00
N ARG A 91 0.20 -8.20 8.95
CA ARG A 91 -0.42 -8.11 10.28
C ARG A 91 0.09 -6.88 11.04
N LEU A 92 1.42 -6.68 11.05
CA LEU A 92 2.03 -5.49 11.64
C LEU A 92 1.57 -4.22 10.93
N GLY A 93 1.52 -4.21 9.59
CA GLY A 93 1.05 -3.07 8.83
C GLY A 93 -0.40 -2.69 9.15
N PHE A 94 -1.32 -3.65 9.27
CA PHE A 94 -2.68 -3.38 9.73
C PHE A 94 -2.69 -2.82 11.15
N ALA A 95 -1.94 -3.43 12.07
CA ALA A 95 -1.86 -2.95 13.45
C ALA A 95 -1.38 -1.50 13.51
N GLU A 96 -0.34 -1.15 12.76
CA GLU A 96 0.18 0.21 12.67
C GLU A 96 -0.83 1.19 12.05
N CYS A 97 -1.50 0.80 10.95
CA CYS A 97 -2.56 1.62 10.36
C CYS A 97 -3.65 1.97 11.38
N PHE A 98 -4.12 0.99 12.14
CA PHE A 98 -5.13 1.23 13.17
C PHE A 98 -4.60 1.95 14.40
N ARG A 99 -3.32 1.76 14.76
CA ARG A 99 -2.68 2.51 15.85
C ARG A 99 -2.64 4.01 15.55
N VAL A 100 -2.21 4.38 14.35
CA VAL A 100 -2.07 5.79 13.97
C VAL A 100 -3.39 6.47 13.59
N LEU A 101 -4.46 5.71 13.33
CA LEU A 101 -5.79 6.27 13.11
C LEU A 101 -6.41 6.78 14.40
N LYS A 102 -7.03 7.95 14.33
CA LYS A 102 -7.90 8.48 15.39
C LYS A 102 -9.16 7.61 15.55
N PRO A 103 -9.81 7.64 16.72
CA PRO A 103 -11.15 7.08 16.86
C PRO A 103 -12.08 7.58 15.75
N HIS A 104 -12.88 6.70 15.16
CA HIS A 104 -13.75 6.96 14.02
C HIS A 104 -13.00 7.33 12.70
N GLY A 105 -11.67 7.25 12.69
CA GLY A 105 -10.87 7.41 11.49
C GLY A 105 -11.09 6.28 10.50
N THR A 106 -10.81 6.54 9.24
CA THR A 106 -11.04 5.60 8.14
C THR A 106 -9.74 5.02 7.58
N LEU A 107 -9.74 3.72 7.32
CA LEU A 107 -8.69 3.05 6.56
C LEU A 107 -9.25 2.60 5.21
N ILE A 108 -8.59 2.99 4.13
CA ILE A 108 -8.79 2.38 2.81
C ILE A 108 -7.64 1.42 2.56
N PHE A 109 -7.97 0.15 2.45
CA PHE A 109 -7.02 -0.90 2.10
C PHE A 109 -7.20 -1.26 0.62
N LYS A 110 -6.12 -1.13 -0.14
CA LYS A 110 -6.11 -1.52 -1.54
C LYS A 110 -5.29 -2.80 -1.71
N TRP A 111 -5.88 -3.80 -2.36
CA TRP A 111 -5.25 -5.09 -2.56
C TRP A 111 -5.50 -5.64 -3.96
N ASN A 112 -4.46 -6.16 -4.60
CA ASN A 112 -4.62 -6.93 -5.83
C ASN A 112 -4.40 -8.41 -5.53
N GLU A 113 -5.43 -9.24 -5.72
CA GLU A 113 -5.43 -10.67 -5.38
C GLU A 113 -4.84 -11.58 -6.45
N VAL A 114 -3.91 -11.08 -7.25
CA VAL A 114 -3.26 -11.87 -8.30
C VAL A 114 -2.41 -13.01 -7.74
N ASP A 115 -1.84 -12.84 -6.57
CA ASP A 115 -0.97 -13.82 -5.89
C ASP A 115 -1.61 -14.37 -4.61
N ILE A 116 -2.15 -13.52 -3.76
CA ILE A 116 -2.74 -13.88 -2.47
C ILE A 116 -4.21 -13.43 -2.47
N PRO A 117 -5.16 -14.35 -2.24
CA PRO A 117 -6.59 -14.00 -2.15
C PRO A 117 -6.87 -12.98 -1.04
N LEU A 118 -7.74 -12.00 -1.30
CA LEU A 118 -8.14 -11.00 -0.32
C LEU A 118 -8.65 -11.63 0.98
N ARG A 119 -9.43 -12.71 0.89
CA ARG A 119 -9.98 -13.42 2.06
C ARG A 119 -8.89 -13.88 3.05
N GLU A 120 -7.71 -14.28 2.56
CA GLU A 120 -6.58 -14.68 3.41
C GLU A 120 -5.98 -13.46 4.11
N VAL A 121 -5.81 -12.35 3.37
CA VAL A 121 -5.27 -11.12 3.91
C VAL A 121 -6.17 -10.52 4.99
N LEU A 122 -7.49 -10.58 4.83
CA LEU A 122 -8.44 -10.07 5.81
C LEU A 122 -8.44 -10.85 7.14
N THR A 123 -7.87 -12.06 7.17
CA THR A 123 -7.68 -12.80 8.44
C THR A 123 -6.52 -12.27 9.29
N LEU A 124 -5.68 -11.40 8.73
CA LEU A 124 -4.50 -10.88 9.40
C LEU A 124 -4.79 -9.67 10.30
N THR A 125 -6.04 -9.21 10.32
CA THR A 125 -6.50 -8.15 11.22
C THR A 125 -7.78 -8.59 11.93
N PRO A 126 -7.97 -8.24 13.23
CA PRO A 126 -9.22 -8.46 13.92
C PRO A 126 -10.33 -7.49 13.47
N GLU A 127 -9.96 -6.41 12.81
CA GLU A 127 -10.90 -5.39 12.35
C GLU A 127 -11.72 -5.89 11.16
N LYS A 128 -12.99 -5.56 11.14
CA LYS A 128 -13.90 -5.96 10.08
C LYS A 128 -14.15 -4.81 9.11
N PRO A 129 -14.02 -5.04 7.80
CA PRO A 129 -14.36 -3.99 6.84
C PRO A 129 -15.87 -3.69 6.85
N LEU A 130 -16.22 -2.45 6.54
CA LEU A 130 -17.61 -2.04 6.34
C LEU A 130 -18.11 -2.40 4.94
N TYR A 131 -17.32 -2.13 3.92
CA TYR A 131 -17.65 -2.40 2.52
C TYR A 131 -16.39 -2.48 1.68
N GLY A 132 -16.54 -2.92 0.44
CA GLY A 132 -15.48 -2.97 -0.54
C GLY A 132 -16.00 -2.96 -1.96
N HIS A 133 -15.10 -2.69 -2.90
CA HIS A 133 -15.39 -2.68 -4.33
C HIS A 133 -14.24 -3.32 -5.11
N ARG A 134 -14.56 -4.08 -6.14
CA ARG A 134 -13.60 -4.63 -7.10
C ARG A 134 -13.39 -3.68 -8.27
N SER A 135 -12.16 -3.55 -8.71
CA SER A 135 -11.80 -2.73 -9.88
C SER A 135 -10.68 -3.35 -10.71
N GLY A 136 -10.35 -2.69 -11.83
CA GLY A 136 -9.34 -3.15 -12.77
C GLY A 136 -9.90 -4.07 -13.87
N LYS A 137 -9.15 -4.23 -14.96
CA LYS A 137 -9.57 -5.00 -16.15
C LYS A 137 -9.95 -6.45 -15.85
N LYS A 138 -9.31 -7.08 -14.87
CA LYS A 138 -9.56 -8.46 -14.44
C LYS A 138 -10.36 -8.55 -13.14
N ALA A 139 -10.86 -7.42 -12.61
CA ALA A 139 -11.55 -7.33 -11.32
C ALA A 139 -10.76 -7.95 -10.13
N ASN A 140 -9.43 -7.93 -10.20
CA ASN A 140 -8.55 -8.48 -9.16
C ASN A 140 -8.14 -7.44 -8.12
N THR A 141 -8.40 -6.16 -8.34
CA THR A 141 -8.07 -5.10 -7.40
C THR A 141 -9.29 -4.80 -6.54
N HIS A 142 -9.08 -4.88 -5.24
CA HIS A 142 -10.09 -4.59 -4.23
C HIS A 142 -9.76 -3.29 -3.52
N TRP A 143 -10.80 -2.52 -3.26
CA TRP A 143 -10.79 -1.36 -2.38
C TRP A 143 -11.68 -1.69 -1.20
N VAL A 144 -11.11 -1.71 -0.01
CA VAL A 144 -11.79 -2.16 1.22
C VAL A 144 -11.75 -1.04 2.23
N ALA A 145 -12.91 -0.63 2.73
CA ALA A 145 -13.05 0.45 3.69
C ALA A 145 -13.29 -0.09 5.10
N PHE A 146 -12.52 0.42 6.05
CA PHE A 146 -12.69 0.20 7.48
C PHE A 146 -12.92 1.52 8.20
N VAL A 147 -13.58 1.45 9.34
CA VAL A 147 -13.66 2.56 10.30
C VAL A 147 -13.19 2.05 11.65
N LYS A 148 -12.22 2.74 12.25
CA LYS A 148 -11.75 2.44 13.59
C LYS A 148 -12.85 2.69 14.61
N HIS A 149 -13.13 1.73 15.48
CA HIS A 149 -14.07 1.93 16.57
C HIS A 149 -13.63 3.09 17.46
N GLY A 150 -14.59 3.89 17.90
CA GLY A 150 -14.40 4.80 19.01
C GLY A 150 -14.22 3.99 20.29
N GLY A 151 -13.15 4.23 21.00
CA GLY A 151 -12.87 3.57 22.28
C GLY A 151 -13.96 3.78 23.31
#